data_a3284a038cb54c974f511811c664be1d
#
_entry.id   a3284a038cb54c974f511811c664be1d
#
_cell.length_a   1.000
_cell.length_b   1.000
_cell.length_c   1.000
_cell.angle_alpha   90.00
_cell.angle_beta   90.00
_cell.angle_gamma   90.00
#
_symmetry.space_group_name_H-M   'P 1'
#
loop_
_entity.id
_entity.type
_entity.pdbx_description
1 polymer ?
#
loop_
_entity_poly.entity_id
_entity_poly.type
_entity_poly.pdbx_seq_one_letter_code
_entity_poly.pdbx_strand_id
1 'polypeptide(L)'
;MAGKEKKGAGMMKKEIKRKWTRFERKIIDFMFFSNITKNIFSSKFFRLLVGKIEEFREKELLKEIKKHPLPKHVAIIMDGNRRFAREMKMDICEGHKRGADRVEEILETCRELDIKVLTVYAFSVENFRRAIEEVTELMDLFFKKFDELLRDERIHRYGIRVRIIGNLDFLPEKVRKKAEEVMKATESYSNHIFNIAVAYGGRDEITEATKKIMEKVKAGKLKPEEIDENTISSHLYTHGLPDPDILIRTSGEERLSNFLLWQSANSLLCFYDVYWPSFRKRDFLKIIKIYQSRRNESQR
;
A
#
# COMPACT_ATOMS: atom_id res chain seq x y z
N MET A 1 23.46 -34.91 -0.20
CA MET A 1 24.26 -33.68 0.07
C MET A 1 24.06 -32.57 -0.97
N ALA A 2 23.87 -32.85 -2.24
CA ALA A 2 23.73 -31.84 -3.31
C ALA A 2 22.51 -30.90 -3.23
N GLY A 3 21.45 -31.25 -2.48
CA GLY A 3 20.23 -30.41 -2.36
C GLY A 3 20.38 -29.24 -1.36
N LYS A 4 21.24 -29.32 -0.38
CA LYS A 4 21.49 -28.24 0.60
C LYS A 4 22.38 -27.14 0.02
N GLU A 5 23.35 -27.48 -0.82
CA GLU A 5 24.24 -26.49 -1.47
C GLU A 5 23.52 -25.62 -2.50
N LYS A 6 22.58 -26.19 -3.28
CA LYS A 6 21.76 -25.41 -4.24
C LYS A 6 20.81 -24.43 -3.54
N LYS A 7 20.24 -24.77 -2.38
CA LYS A 7 19.42 -23.85 -1.58
C LYS A 7 20.24 -22.70 -0.98
N GLY A 8 21.46 -22.98 -0.48
CA GLY A 8 22.36 -21.94 0.05
C GLY A 8 22.82 -20.95 -1.02
N ALA A 9 23.18 -21.43 -2.20
CA ALA A 9 23.58 -20.58 -3.33
C ALA A 9 22.41 -19.69 -3.85
N GLY A 10 21.19 -20.20 -3.81
CA GLY A 10 19.98 -19.43 -4.17
C GLY A 10 19.66 -18.32 -3.17
N MET A 11 19.80 -18.59 -1.85
CA MET A 11 19.63 -17.58 -0.81
C MET A 11 20.71 -16.51 -0.88
N MET A 12 21.98 -16.90 -1.04
CA MET A 12 23.11 -15.96 -1.16
C MET A 12 22.99 -15.06 -2.41
N LYS A 13 22.55 -15.59 -3.55
CA LYS A 13 22.26 -14.80 -4.76
C LYS A 13 21.09 -13.82 -4.54
N LYS A 14 20.04 -14.21 -3.81
CA LYS A 14 18.93 -13.32 -3.44
C LYS A 14 19.39 -12.21 -2.51
N GLU A 15 20.23 -12.52 -1.54
CA GLU A 15 20.74 -11.54 -0.57
C GLU A 15 21.73 -10.55 -1.22
N ILE A 16 22.60 -11.02 -2.10
CA ILE A 16 23.47 -10.16 -2.91
C ILE A 16 22.64 -9.25 -3.81
N LYS A 17 21.60 -9.77 -4.49
CA LYS A 17 20.71 -8.98 -5.34
C LYS A 17 19.91 -7.94 -4.53
N ARG A 18 19.48 -8.28 -3.30
CA ARG A 18 18.83 -7.35 -2.35
C ARG A 18 19.78 -6.19 -1.96
N LYS A 19 21.03 -6.52 -1.58
CA LYS A 19 22.05 -5.52 -1.21
C LYS A 19 22.38 -4.59 -2.39
N TRP A 20 22.49 -5.14 -3.61
CA TRP A 20 22.71 -4.35 -4.82
C TRP A 20 21.56 -3.40 -5.15
N THR A 21 20.32 -3.87 -5.09
CA THR A 21 19.14 -3.02 -5.33
C THR A 21 19.04 -1.88 -4.32
N ARG A 22 19.35 -2.15 -3.05
CA ARG A 22 19.38 -1.15 -1.99
C ARG A 22 20.54 -0.16 -2.16
N PHE A 23 21.71 -0.64 -2.59
CA PHE A 23 22.89 0.16 -2.84
C PHE A 23 22.71 1.07 -4.07
N GLU A 24 22.23 0.53 -5.20
CA GLU A 24 21.90 1.33 -6.40
C GLU A 24 20.90 2.44 -6.09
N ARG A 25 19.89 2.14 -5.26
CA ARG A 25 18.91 3.14 -4.87
C ARG A 25 19.47 4.18 -3.91
N LYS A 26 20.27 3.78 -2.93
CA LYS A 26 20.97 4.73 -2.09
C LYS A 26 21.84 5.69 -2.89
N ILE A 27 22.48 5.20 -3.94
CA ILE A 27 23.24 6.03 -4.87
C ILE A 27 22.30 6.99 -5.63
N ILE A 28 21.17 6.49 -6.15
CA ILE A 28 20.20 7.31 -6.89
C ILE A 28 19.56 8.35 -5.96
N ASP A 29 19.08 7.95 -4.79
CA ASP A 29 18.49 8.86 -3.81
C ASP A 29 19.54 9.85 -3.27
N PHE A 30 20.78 9.40 -2.99
CA PHE A 30 21.90 10.25 -2.62
C PHE A 30 22.29 11.23 -3.76
N MET A 31 22.29 10.77 -5.01
CA MET A 31 22.56 11.61 -6.19
C MET A 31 21.46 12.66 -6.43
N PHE A 32 20.20 12.32 -6.13
CA PHE A 32 19.09 13.28 -6.23
C PHE A 32 19.02 14.27 -5.07
N PHE A 33 19.50 13.90 -3.88
CA PHE A 33 19.35 14.70 -2.66
C PHE A 33 20.65 15.26 -2.08
N SER A 34 21.85 14.83 -2.53
CA SER A 34 23.11 15.35 -2.02
C SER A 34 23.62 16.57 -2.82
N ASN A 35 24.01 17.61 -2.09
CA ASN A 35 24.68 18.79 -2.66
C ASN A 35 26.12 18.51 -3.17
N ILE A 36 26.68 17.32 -2.89
CA ILE A 36 28.09 16.97 -3.17
C ILE A 36 28.31 16.57 -4.62
N THR A 37 27.28 16.04 -5.30
CA THR A 37 27.37 15.64 -6.73
C THR A 37 27.08 16.77 -7.70
N LYS A 38 27.01 18.02 -7.23
CA LYS A 38 26.68 19.18 -8.08
C LYS A 38 27.62 19.36 -9.28
N ASN A 39 28.85 18.89 -9.23
CA ASN A 39 29.86 19.20 -10.26
C ASN A 39 30.10 18.11 -11.32
N ILE A 40 29.75 16.83 -11.08
CA ILE A 40 30.02 15.73 -12.04
C ILE A 40 28.76 15.28 -12.79
N PHE A 41 27.61 15.32 -12.14
CA PHE A 41 26.31 14.96 -12.74
C PHE A 41 25.36 16.15 -12.89
N SER A 42 25.84 17.36 -12.74
CA SER A 42 25.06 18.61 -12.75
C SER A 42 24.70 19.10 -14.15
N SER A 43 25.06 18.37 -15.23
CA SER A 43 24.53 18.75 -16.51
C SER A 43 23.02 18.42 -16.51
N LYS A 44 22.21 19.47 -16.66
CA LYS A 44 20.75 19.39 -16.93
C LYS A 44 20.44 18.28 -17.94
N PHE A 45 21.36 18.08 -18.87
CA PHE A 45 21.33 17.07 -19.92
C PHE A 45 21.40 15.64 -19.40
N PHE A 46 22.28 15.31 -18.43
CA PHE A 46 22.39 13.95 -17.91
C PHE A 46 21.16 13.55 -17.09
N ARG A 47 20.63 14.46 -16.27
CA ARG A 47 19.37 14.22 -15.53
C ARG A 47 18.20 14.02 -16.49
N LEU A 48 18.13 14.80 -17.56
CA LEU A 48 17.10 14.69 -18.60
C LEU A 48 17.21 13.34 -19.33
N LEU A 49 18.44 12.90 -19.65
CA LEU A 49 18.68 11.65 -20.35
C LEU A 49 18.31 10.44 -19.49
N VAL A 50 18.73 10.43 -18.22
CA VAL A 50 18.37 9.38 -17.25
C VAL A 50 16.85 9.32 -17.05
N GLY A 51 16.20 10.48 -16.88
CA GLY A 51 14.74 10.55 -16.77
C GLY A 51 14.02 9.99 -18.00
N LYS A 52 14.48 10.32 -19.20
CA LYS A 52 13.90 9.77 -20.46
C LYS A 52 14.09 8.26 -20.59
N ILE A 53 15.25 7.74 -20.18
CA ILE A 53 15.52 6.28 -20.19
C ILE A 53 14.61 5.58 -19.18
N GLU A 54 14.42 6.14 -17.99
CA GLU A 54 13.51 5.58 -16.98
C GLU A 54 12.06 5.60 -17.48
N GLU A 55 11.61 6.71 -18.04
CA GLU A 55 10.26 6.83 -18.62
C GLU A 55 10.03 5.83 -19.76
N PHE A 56 11.02 5.65 -20.64
CA PHE A 56 10.94 4.67 -21.71
C PHE A 56 10.82 3.24 -21.16
N ARG A 57 11.66 2.89 -20.19
CA ARG A 57 11.63 1.56 -19.52
C ARG A 57 10.32 1.31 -18.80
N GLU A 58 9.76 2.33 -18.14
CA GLU A 58 8.45 2.22 -17.49
C GLU A 58 7.33 1.99 -18.51
N LYS A 59 7.33 2.73 -19.62
CA LYS A 59 6.37 2.55 -20.72
C LYS A 59 6.44 1.15 -21.32
N GLU A 60 7.63 0.62 -21.56
CA GLU A 60 7.81 -0.73 -22.09
C GLU A 60 7.35 -1.80 -21.08
N LEU A 61 7.70 -1.64 -19.81
CA LEU A 61 7.25 -2.54 -18.76
C LEU A 61 5.72 -2.52 -18.59
N LEU A 62 5.11 -1.34 -18.66
CA LEU A 62 3.67 -1.17 -18.62
C LEU A 62 2.97 -1.88 -19.79
N LYS A 63 3.50 -1.75 -21.01
CA LYS A 63 2.99 -2.45 -22.21
C LYS A 63 3.08 -3.97 -22.06
N GLU A 64 4.20 -4.47 -21.53
CA GLU A 64 4.40 -5.90 -21.30
C GLU A 64 3.40 -6.45 -20.28
N ILE A 65 3.26 -5.75 -19.14
CA ILE A 65 2.36 -6.12 -18.05
C ILE A 65 0.90 -6.20 -18.54
N LYS A 66 0.45 -5.25 -19.37
CA LYS A 66 -0.92 -5.22 -19.91
C LYS A 66 -1.27 -6.40 -20.82
N LYS A 67 -0.30 -7.18 -21.28
CA LYS A 67 -0.55 -8.38 -22.11
C LYS A 67 -0.94 -9.61 -21.29
N HIS A 68 -0.81 -9.57 -19.98
CA HIS A 68 -1.06 -10.68 -19.07
C HIS A 68 -2.12 -10.34 -18.04
N PRO A 69 -2.78 -11.33 -17.40
CA PRO A 69 -3.78 -11.08 -16.38
C PRO A 69 -3.23 -10.20 -15.24
N LEU A 70 -4.01 -9.20 -14.86
CA LEU A 70 -3.68 -8.23 -13.83
C LEU A 70 -4.33 -8.61 -12.50
N PRO A 71 -3.76 -8.24 -11.34
CA PRO A 71 -4.43 -8.38 -10.07
C PRO A 71 -5.66 -7.47 -10.04
N LYS A 72 -6.72 -7.92 -9.38
CA LYS A 72 -7.94 -7.13 -9.16
C LYS A 72 -7.80 -6.23 -7.94
N HIS A 73 -7.11 -6.70 -6.91
CA HIS A 73 -6.92 -6.01 -5.65
C HIS A 73 -5.45 -6.07 -5.21
N VAL A 74 -4.87 -4.91 -4.94
CA VAL A 74 -3.53 -4.77 -4.36
C VAL A 74 -3.62 -4.11 -3.00
N ALA A 75 -3.02 -4.73 -1.98
CA ALA A 75 -2.91 -4.18 -0.63
C ALA A 75 -1.46 -3.79 -0.34
N ILE A 76 -1.24 -2.63 0.33
CA ILE A 76 0.10 -2.10 0.58
C ILE A 76 0.26 -1.67 2.03
N ILE A 77 1.27 -2.23 2.71
CA ILE A 77 1.77 -1.73 3.99
C ILE A 77 2.88 -0.71 3.70
N MET A 78 2.57 0.56 3.92
CA MET A 78 3.41 1.71 3.62
C MET A 78 4.47 1.94 4.71
N ASP A 79 5.41 1.00 4.84
CA ASP A 79 6.43 1.03 5.89
C ASP A 79 7.69 1.77 5.46
N GLY A 80 8.38 2.38 6.44
CA GLY A 80 9.68 2.99 6.29
C GLY A 80 9.72 4.51 6.30
N ASN A 81 8.60 5.25 6.48
CA ASN A 81 8.58 6.72 6.50
C ASN A 81 9.55 7.32 7.54
N ARG A 82 9.52 6.81 8.77
CA ARG A 82 10.39 7.28 9.87
C ARG A 82 11.87 6.96 9.62
N ARG A 83 12.15 5.76 9.10
CA ARG A 83 13.53 5.35 8.78
C ARG A 83 14.08 6.17 7.63
N PHE A 84 13.27 6.41 6.61
CA PHE A 84 13.59 7.32 5.51
C PHE A 84 13.93 8.73 6.02
N ALA A 85 13.08 9.33 6.85
CA ALA A 85 13.31 10.66 7.40
C ALA A 85 14.63 10.74 8.17
N ARG A 86 14.92 9.77 9.05
CA ARG A 86 16.17 9.71 9.82
C ARG A 86 17.41 9.56 8.91
N GLU A 87 17.34 8.71 7.88
CA GLU A 87 18.44 8.50 6.95
C GLU A 87 18.72 9.75 6.10
N MET A 88 17.65 10.47 5.73
CA MET A 88 17.74 11.74 4.98
C MET A 88 17.96 12.97 5.87
N LYS A 89 18.11 12.79 7.20
CA LYS A 89 18.30 13.88 8.16
C LYS A 89 17.22 14.95 8.08
N MET A 90 15.98 14.55 7.89
CA MET A 90 14.80 15.41 7.86
C MET A 90 13.85 15.09 9.02
N ASP A 91 12.90 15.97 9.23
CA ASP A 91 11.84 15.77 10.20
C ASP A 91 10.98 14.55 9.87
N ILE A 92 10.47 13.85 10.92
CA ILE A 92 9.63 12.65 10.75
C ILE A 92 8.33 12.99 10.01
N CYS A 93 7.75 14.17 10.30
CA CYS A 93 6.54 14.65 9.64
C CYS A 93 6.75 14.81 8.12
N GLU A 94 7.91 15.33 7.71
CA GLU A 94 8.27 15.45 6.29
C GLU A 94 8.38 14.07 5.62
N GLY A 95 8.90 13.05 6.34
CA GLY A 95 8.90 11.68 5.85
C GLY A 95 7.50 11.13 5.63
N HIS A 96 6.55 11.44 6.52
CA HIS A 96 5.14 11.05 6.39
C HIS A 96 4.45 11.79 5.23
N LYS A 97 4.70 13.09 5.04
CA LYS A 97 4.16 13.85 3.90
C LYS A 97 4.61 13.27 2.57
N ARG A 98 5.92 12.99 2.41
CA ARG A 98 6.45 12.34 1.20
C ARG A 98 5.87 10.96 0.97
N GLY A 99 5.59 10.22 2.05
CA GLY A 99 4.88 8.95 1.96
C GLY A 99 3.44 9.12 1.47
N ALA A 100 2.73 10.15 1.93
CA ALA A 100 1.38 10.46 1.47
C ALA A 100 1.35 10.84 -0.02
N ASP A 101 2.30 11.66 -0.49
CA ASP A 101 2.41 12.05 -1.90
C ASP A 101 2.70 10.82 -2.81
N ARG A 102 3.39 9.80 -2.27
CA ARG A 102 3.66 8.55 -3.02
C ARG A 102 2.39 7.75 -3.28
N VAL A 103 1.38 7.85 -2.41
CA VAL A 103 0.10 7.17 -2.59
C VAL A 103 -0.58 7.59 -3.89
N GLU A 104 -0.53 8.87 -4.24
CA GLU A 104 -1.14 9.40 -5.46
C GLU A 104 -0.54 8.77 -6.73
N GLU A 105 0.79 8.63 -6.79
CA GLU A 105 1.47 8.00 -7.93
C GLU A 105 1.07 6.53 -8.09
N ILE A 106 0.92 5.81 -6.99
CA ILE A 106 0.52 4.40 -7.02
C ILE A 106 -0.97 4.25 -7.36
N LEU A 107 -1.84 5.12 -6.83
CA LEU A 107 -3.26 5.13 -7.18
C LEU A 107 -3.45 5.38 -8.68
N GLU A 108 -2.74 6.35 -9.25
CA GLU A 108 -2.76 6.63 -10.69
C GLU A 108 -2.23 5.44 -11.50
N THR A 109 -1.17 4.77 -11.02
CA THR A 109 -0.64 3.57 -11.67
C THR A 109 -1.65 2.41 -11.64
N CYS A 110 -2.38 2.23 -10.53
CA CYS A 110 -3.47 1.27 -10.44
C CYS A 110 -4.57 1.58 -11.48
N ARG A 111 -4.94 2.84 -11.62
CA ARG A 111 -5.90 3.29 -12.63
C ARG A 111 -5.40 3.01 -14.05
N GLU A 112 -4.16 3.34 -14.37
CA GLU A 112 -3.56 3.05 -15.69
C GLU A 112 -3.54 1.56 -16.04
N LEU A 113 -3.41 0.71 -15.03
CA LEU A 113 -3.43 -0.75 -15.14
C LEU A 113 -4.83 -1.35 -15.04
N ASP A 114 -5.86 -0.55 -14.79
CA ASP A 114 -7.23 -1.01 -14.51
C ASP A 114 -7.32 -1.96 -13.30
N ILE A 115 -6.44 -1.79 -12.32
CA ILE A 115 -6.51 -2.49 -11.03
C ILE A 115 -7.67 -1.89 -10.25
N LYS A 116 -8.68 -2.71 -9.93
CA LYS A 116 -9.97 -2.22 -9.43
C LYS A 116 -9.94 -1.77 -7.97
N VAL A 117 -9.11 -2.41 -7.15
CA VAL A 117 -9.06 -2.12 -5.72
C VAL A 117 -7.62 -1.87 -5.27
N LEU A 118 -7.39 -0.75 -4.62
CA LEU A 118 -6.15 -0.45 -3.90
C LEU A 118 -6.49 -0.27 -2.42
N THR A 119 -5.86 -1.04 -1.53
CA THR A 119 -5.97 -0.86 -0.07
C THR A 119 -4.61 -0.49 0.50
N VAL A 120 -4.51 0.65 1.20
CA VAL A 120 -3.28 1.10 1.82
C VAL A 120 -3.39 1.11 3.34
N TYR A 121 -2.35 0.65 4.03
CA TYR A 121 -2.26 0.68 5.49
C TYR A 121 -1.58 1.96 5.92
N ALA A 122 -2.38 2.96 6.28
CA ALA A 122 -1.90 4.29 6.62
C ALA A 122 -1.61 4.46 8.13
N PHE A 123 -2.45 3.86 9.01
CA PHE A 123 -2.28 4.01 10.45
C PHE A 123 -2.92 2.82 11.20
N SER A 124 -2.12 2.11 11.99
CA SER A 124 -2.62 1.00 12.82
C SER A 124 -3.10 1.48 14.20
N VAL A 125 -3.92 0.65 14.87
CA VAL A 125 -4.31 0.90 16.28
C VAL A 125 -3.08 1.01 17.18
N GLU A 126 -2.04 0.21 16.94
CA GLU A 126 -0.80 0.25 17.72
C GLU A 126 -0.02 1.56 17.54
N ASN A 127 -0.24 2.29 16.45
CA ASN A 127 0.43 3.57 16.18
C ASN A 127 -0.01 4.70 17.13
N PHE A 128 -1.15 4.59 17.81
CA PHE A 128 -1.55 5.53 18.86
C PHE A 128 -0.61 5.52 20.07
N ARG A 129 0.24 4.50 20.20
CA ARG A 129 1.27 4.42 21.26
C ARG A 129 2.53 5.22 20.94
N ARG A 130 2.60 5.88 19.79
CA ARG A 130 3.71 6.79 19.44
C ARG A 130 3.67 8.06 20.26
N ALA A 131 4.74 8.88 20.17
CA ALA A 131 4.76 10.19 20.78
C ALA A 131 3.53 11.01 20.37
N ILE A 132 2.95 11.75 21.30
CA ILE A 132 1.69 12.47 21.07
C ILE A 132 1.82 13.51 19.96
N GLU A 133 3.00 14.12 19.84
CA GLU A 133 3.32 15.10 18.80
C GLU A 133 3.23 14.45 17.41
N GLU A 134 3.86 13.26 17.24
CA GLU A 134 3.82 12.52 15.97
C GLU A 134 2.38 12.10 15.60
N VAL A 135 1.61 11.63 16.61
CA VAL A 135 0.20 11.25 16.39
C VAL A 135 -0.63 12.46 15.97
N THR A 136 -0.45 13.59 16.64
CA THR A 136 -1.18 14.83 16.33
C THR A 136 -0.88 15.31 14.91
N GLU A 137 0.39 15.33 14.51
CA GLU A 137 0.82 15.69 13.16
C GLU A 137 0.25 14.74 12.09
N LEU A 138 0.19 13.44 12.40
CA LEU A 138 -0.42 12.47 11.49
C LEU A 138 -1.94 12.68 11.35
N MET A 139 -2.65 13.01 12.43
CA MET A 139 -4.08 13.34 12.38
C MET A 139 -4.33 14.60 11.55
N ASP A 140 -3.49 15.63 11.67
CA ASP A 140 -3.57 16.83 10.84
C ASP A 140 -3.24 16.53 9.36
N LEU A 141 -2.29 15.63 9.10
CA LEU A 141 -1.99 15.16 7.74
C LEU A 141 -3.18 14.41 7.14
N PHE A 142 -3.84 13.51 7.89
CA PHE A 142 -5.05 12.82 7.43
C PHE A 142 -6.18 13.81 7.12
N PHE A 143 -6.43 14.78 8.00
CA PHE A 143 -7.42 15.81 7.74
C PHE A 143 -7.17 16.51 6.40
N LYS A 144 -5.94 16.96 6.16
CA LYS A 144 -5.53 17.63 4.90
C LYS A 144 -5.68 16.71 3.69
N LYS A 145 -5.20 15.47 3.79
CA LYS A 145 -5.27 14.52 2.66
C LYS A 145 -6.71 14.10 2.34
N PHE A 146 -7.58 13.97 3.33
CA PHE A 146 -9.00 13.71 3.07
C PHE A 146 -9.70 14.92 2.43
N ASP A 147 -9.35 16.14 2.83
CA ASP A 147 -9.85 17.36 2.20
C ASP A 147 -9.34 17.51 0.75
N GLU A 148 -8.07 17.15 0.48
CA GLU A 148 -7.50 17.08 -0.87
C GLU A 148 -8.25 16.05 -1.73
N LEU A 149 -8.50 14.84 -1.23
CA LEU A 149 -9.25 13.79 -1.94
C LEU A 149 -10.68 14.22 -2.28
N LEU A 150 -11.34 14.97 -1.39
CA LEU A 150 -12.69 15.49 -1.61
C LEU A 150 -12.74 16.46 -2.79
N ARG A 151 -11.66 17.22 -3.02
CA ARG A 151 -11.56 18.25 -4.05
C ARG A 151 -10.83 17.80 -5.31
N ASP A 152 -10.23 16.61 -5.30
CA ASP A 152 -9.45 16.12 -6.44
C ASP A 152 -10.37 15.74 -7.60
N GLU A 153 -10.35 16.56 -8.67
CA GLU A 153 -11.14 16.31 -9.88
C GLU A 153 -10.90 14.92 -10.47
N ARG A 154 -9.71 14.31 -10.26
CA ARG A 154 -9.38 12.97 -10.78
C ARG A 154 -10.22 11.91 -10.07
N ILE A 155 -10.47 12.05 -8.76
CA ILE A 155 -11.33 11.14 -7.99
C ILE A 155 -12.73 11.11 -8.59
N HIS A 156 -13.31 12.29 -8.86
CA HIS A 156 -14.65 12.43 -9.42
C HIS A 156 -14.72 12.02 -10.90
N ARG A 157 -13.78 12.48 -11.72
CA ARG A 157 -13.71 12.18 -13.16
C ARG A 157 -13.58 10.69 -13.45
N TYR A 158 -12.77 9.97 -12.65
CA TYR A 158 -12.53 8.55 -12.86
C TYR A 158 -13.47 7.65 -12.05
N GLY A 159 -14.39 8.21 -11.28
CA GLY A 159 -15.35 7.47 -10.48
C GLY A 159 -14.67 6.58 -9.43
N ILE A 160 -13.69 7.13 -8.69
CA ILE A 160 -12.95 6.40 -7.65
C ILE A 160 -13.73 6.50 -6.34
N ARG A 161 -14.24 5.39 -5.86
CA ARG A 161 -14.86 5.31 -4.53
C ARG A 161 -13.79 5.27 -3.46
N VAL A 162 -13.79 6.27 -2.58
CA VAL A 162 -12.89 6.33 -1.42
C VAL A 162 -13.59 5.70 -0.22
N ARG A 163 -12.90 4.78 0.45
CA ARG A 163 -13.37 4.14 1.70
C ARG A 163 -12.29 4.28 2.76
N ILE A 164 -12.64 4.81 3.91
CA ILE A 164 -11.77 4.82 5.09
C ILE A 164 -12.22 3.67 5.98
N ILE A 165 -11.34 2.69 6.19
CA ILE A 165 -11.64 1.46 6.94
C ILE A 165 -10.83 1.41 8.24
N GLY A 166 -11.44 0.90 9.30
CA GLY A 166 -10.89 0.81 10.65
C GLY A 166 -11.88 1.34 11.69
N ASN A 167 -11.43 1.49 12.92
CA ASN A 167 -12.26 2.04 13.99
C ASN A 167 -12.15 3.57 14.00
N LEU A 168 -13.06 4.24 13.30
CA LEU A 168 -13.05 5.70 13.15
C LEU A 168 -13.37 6.45 14.45
N ASP A 169 -13.92 5.78 15.47
CA ASP A 169 -14.19 6.40 16.78
C ASP A 169 -12.90 6.76 17.54
N PHE A 170 -11.77 6.15 17.19
CA PHE A 170 -10.45 6.53 17.72
C PHE A 170 -9.89 7.82 17.11
N LEU A 171 -10.48 8.31 16.02
CA LEU A 171 -10.01 9.51 15.36
C LEU A 171 -10.57 10.77 16.03
N PRO A 172 -9.79 11.87 16.06
CA PRO A 172 -10.34 13.17 16.43
C PRO A 172 -11.56 13.52 15.59
N GLU A 173 -12.57 14.14 16.19
CA GLU A 173 -13.86 14.43 15.54
C GLU A 173 -13.71 15.14 14.19
N LYS A 174 -12.79 16.12 14.10
CA LYS A 174 -12.52 16.84 12.84
C LYS A 174 -12.05 15.91 11.71
N VAL A 175 -11.22 14.91 12.03
CA VAL A 175 -10.69 13.94 11.05
C VAL A 175 -11.76 12.95 10.65
N ARG A 176 -12.53 12.45 11.64
CA ARG A 176 -13.66 11.54 11.40
C ARG A 176 -14.70 12.18 10.49
N LYS A 177 -15.15 13.40 10.78
CA LYS A 177 -16.12 14.13 9.93
C LYS A 177 -15.60 14.27 8.50
N LYS A 178 -14.31 14.62 8.32
CA LYS A 178 -13.74 14.76 6.98
C LYS A 178 -13.64 13.41 6.25
N ALA A 179 -13.35 12.31 6.96
CA ALA A 179 -13.40 10.95 6.42
C ALA A 179 -14.82 10.58 5.95
N GLU A 180 -15.84 10.89 6.75
CA GLU A 180 -17.25 10.65 6.41
C GLU A 180 -17.70 11.48 5.20
N GLU A 181 -17.27 12.75 5.11
CA GLU A 181 -17.55 13.62 3.97
C GLU A 181 -17.02 13.04 2.65
N VAL A 182 -15.75 12.63 2.60
CA VAL A 182 -15.15 12.08 1.38
C VAL A 182 -15.76 10.72 1.01
N MET A 183 -16.05 9.87 1.99
CA MET A 183 -16.75 8.61 1.75
C MET A 183 -18.13 8.83 1.16
N LYS A 184 -18.92 9.76 1.72
CA LYS A 184 -20.25 10.11 1.23
C LYS A 184 -20.21 10.72 -0.17
N ALA A 185 -19.29 11.64 -0.44
CA ALA A 185 -19.14 12.29 -1.73
C ALA A 185 -18.80 11.31 -2.87
N THR A 186 -18.23 10.16 -2.54
CA THR A 186 -17.78 9.15 -3.52
C THR A 186 -18.53 7.83 -3.43
N GLU A 187 -19.59 7.72 -2.62
CA GLU A 187 -20.28 6.45 -2.33
C GLU A 187 -20.93 5.80 -3.56
N SER A 188 -21.38 6.62 -4.53
CA SER A 188 -22.00 6.16 -5.77
C SER A 188 -20.99 5.70 -6.83
N TYR A 189 -19.70 5.94 -6.62
CA TYR A 189 -18.66 5.57 -7.59
C TYR A 189 -18.29 4.09 -7.47
N SER A 190 -17.94 3.46 -8.59
CA SER A 190 -17.68 2.02 -8.65
C SER A 190 -16.59 1.60 -9.64
N ASN A 191 -16.02 2.55 -10.40
CA ASN A 191 -15.01 2.21 -11.41
C ASN A 191 -13.72 1.68 -10.79
N HIS A 192 -13.28 2.32 -9.70
CA HIS A 192 -12.15 1.91 -8.88
C HIS A 192 -12.49 2.16 -7.40
N ILE A 193 -11.85 1.41 -6.52
CA ILE A 193 -12.03 1.54 -5.08
C ILE A 193 -10.69 1.80 -4.43
N PHE A 194 -10.61 2.87 -3.66
CA PHE A 194 -9.46 3.24 -2.87
C PHE A 194 -9.78 3.13 -1.38
N ASN A 195 -9.27 2.07 -0.73
CA ASN A 195 -9.41 1.88 0.71
C ASN A 195 -8.20 2.43 1.44
N ILE A 196 -8.43 3.23 2.46
CA ILE A 196 -7.40 3.77 3.35
C ILE A 196 -7.66 3.20 4.75
N ALA A 197 -6.80 2.29 5.20
CA ALA A 197 -6.90 1.69 6.53
C ALA A 197 -6.27 2.63 7.57
N VAL A 198 -7.11 3.25 8.42
CA VAL A 198 -6.74 4.20 9.47
C VAL A 198 -7.36 3.75 10.78
N ALA A 199 -6.59 3.80 11.88
CA ALA A 199 -6.98 3.21 13.15
C ALA A 199 -7.45 1.74 12.97
N TYR A 200 -6.74 1.01 12.10
CA TYR A 200 -7.09 -0.32 11.67
C TYR A 200 -6.24 -1.38 12.37
N GLY A 201 -6.87 -2.52 12.67
CA GLY A 201 -6.22 -3.74 13.11
C GLY A 201 -7.05 -4.95 12.70
N GLY A 202 -6.44 -5.96 12.06
CA GLY A 202 -7.17 -7.13 11.59
C GLY A 202 -7.78 -7.97 12.72
N ARG A 203 -7.14 -8.02 13.89
CA ARG A 203 -7.72 -8.65 15.08
C ARG A 203 -8.94 -7.89 15.57
N ASP A 204 -8.89 -6.57 15.60
CA ASP A 204 -10.02 -5.72 15.99
C ASP A 204 -11.16 -5.85 14.99
N GLU A 205 -10.87 -5.86 13.70
CA GLU A 205 -11.85 -6.05 12.63
C GLU A 205 -12.59 -7.39 12.79
N ILE A 206 -11.87 -8.51 12.98
CA ILE A 206 -12.45 -9.83 13.17
C ILE A 206 -13.30 -9.87 14.46
N THR A 207 -12.83 -9.23 15.53
CA THR A 207 -13.57 -9.14 16.79
C THR A 207 -14.89 -8.39 16.61
N GLU A 208 -14.87 -7.24 15.93
CA GLU A 208 -16.07 -6.46 15.64
C GLU A 208 -17.03 -7.20 14.69
N ALA A 209 -16.51 -7.89 13.67
CA ALA A 209 -17.33 -8.76 12.81
C ALA A 209 -18.02 -9.85 13.63
N THR A 210 -17.30 -10.49 14.55
CA THR A 210 -17.84 -11.52 15.44
C THR A 210 -18.96 -10.97 16.33
N LYS A 211 -18.77 -9.78 16.93
CA LYS A 211 -19.83 -9.14 17.73
C LYS A 211 -21.10 -8.90 16.92
N LYS A 212 -20.97 -8.35 15.72
CA LYS A 212 -22.11 -8.11 14.81
C LYS A 212 -22.85 -9.39 14.43
N ILE A 213 -22.12 -10.49 14.20
CA ILE A 213 -22.69 -11.80 13.93
C ILE A 213 -23.45 -12.30 15.15
N MET A 214 -22.86 -12.21 16.34
CA MET A 214 -23.51 -12.60 17.60
C MET A 214 -24.80 -11.81 17.87
N GLU A 215 -24.83 -10.52 17.56
CA GLU A 215 -26.05 -9.71 17.65
C GLU A 215 -27.15 -10.23 16.73
N LYS A 216 -26.81 -10.62 15.49
CA LYS A 216 -27.78 -11.23 14.56
C LYS A 216 -28.29 -12.59 15.06
N VAL A 217 -27.41 -13.39 15.65
CA VAL A 217 -27.80 -14.68 16.26
C VAL A 217 -28.76 -14.43 17.43
N LYS A 218 -28.42 -13.51 18.34
CA LYS A 218 -29.29 -13.14 19.47
C LYS A 218 -30.66 -12.61 19.02
N ALA A 219 -30.69 -11.88 17.90
CA ALA A 219 -31.93 -11.37 17.31
C ALA A 219 -32.73 -12.40 16.49
N GLY A 220 -32.27 -13.68 16.43
CA GLY A 220 -32.90 -14.74 15.64
C GLY A 220 -32.83 -14.52 14.11
N LYS A 221 -31.97 -13.63 13.65
CA LYS A 221 -31.77 -13.32 12.22
C LYS A 221 -30.74 -14.21 11.53
N LEU A 222 -29.99 -14.98 12.30
CA LEU A 222 -28.97 -15.92 11.84
C LEU A 222 -28.89 -17.06 12.82
N LYS A 223 -28.78 -18.28 12.35
CA LYS A 223 -28.57 -19.47 13.21
C LYS A 223 -27.05 -19.72 13.32
N PRO A 224 -26.58 -20.27 14.46
CA PRO A 224 -25.17 -20.64 14.63
C PRO A 224 -24.65 -21.58 13.54
N GLU A 225 -25.47 -22.49 13.06
CA GLU A 225 -25.13 -23.48 12.03
C GLU A 225 -25.00 -22.90 10.64
N GLU A 226 -25.49 -21.67 10.42
CA GLU A 226 -25.40 -20.93 9.17
C GLU A 226 -24.14 -20.04 9.08
N ILE A 227 -23.34 -20.01 10.17
CA ILE A 227 -22.10 -19.21 10.20
C ILE A 227 -21.01 -19.96 9.42
N ASP A 228 -20.59 -19.37 8.31
CA ASP A 228 -19.52 -19.84 7.44
C ASP A 228 -18.47 -18.73 7.18
N GLU A 229 -17.48 -19.00 6.32
CA GLU A 229 -16.47 -18.02 5.93
C GLU A 229 -17.08 -16.79 5.22
N ASN A 230 -18.15 -16.98 4.44
CA ASN A 230 -18.85 -15.87 3.76
C ASN A 230 -19.58 -15.00 4.79
N THR A 231 -20.15 -15.60 5.83
CA THR A 231 -20.76 -14.88 6.93
C THR A 231 -19.75 -13.95 7.59
N ILE A 232 -18.55 -14.45 7.91
CA ILE A 232 -17.48 -13.61 8.49
C ILE A 232 -17.08 -12.52 7.49
N SER A 233 -16.74 -12.89 6.26
CA SER A 233 -16.30 -11.97 5.21
C SER A 233 -17.30 -10.83 4.95
N SER A 234 -18.60 -11.10 5.03
CA SER A 234 -19.67 -10.10 4.84
C SER A 234 -19.78 -9.07 5.98
N HIS A 235 -19.11 -9.32 7.12
CA HIS A 235 -19.11 -8.42 8.27
C HIS A 235 -17.78 -7.68 8.47
N LEU A 236 -16.76 -7.98 7.64
CA LEU A 236 -15.49 -7.27 7.64
C LEU A 236 -15.61 -5.88 6.98
N TYR A 237 -14.65 -5.00 7.26
CA TYR A 237 -14.62 -3.65 6.65
C TYR A 237 -14.48 -3.69 5.12
N THR A 238 -13.92 -4.77 4.58
CA THR A 238 -13.72 -4.97 3.13
C THR A 238 -14.87 -5.71 2.45
N HIS A 239 -16.00 -5.91 3.14
CA HIS A 239 -17.15 -6.63 2.56
C HIS A 239 -17.52 -6.11 1.17
N GLY A 240 -17.90 -7.05 0.29
CA GLY A 240 -18.26 -6.76 -1.10
C GLY A 240 -17.07 -6.53 -2.03
N LEU A 241 -15.84 -6.61 -1.53
CA LEU A 241 -14.61 -6.52 -2.33
C LEU A 241 -13.96 -7.90 -2.49
N PRO A 242 -13.23 -8.13 -3.60
CA PRO A 242 -12.37 -9.30 -3.70
C PRO A 242 -11.24 -9.21 -2.68
N ASP A 243 -10.77 -10.37 -2.21
CA ASP A 243 -9.56 -10.45 -1.40
C ASP A 243 -8.34 -9.93 -2.18
N PRO A 244 -7.28 -9.44 -1.49
CA PRO A 244 -6.08 -8.97 -2.17
C PRO A 244 -5.38 -10.10 -2.92
N ASP A 245 -5.14 -9.92 -4.21
CA ASP A 245 -4.27 -10.81 -4.99
C ASP A 245 -2.81 -10.69 -4.54
N ILE A 246 -2.41 -9.46 -4.16
CA ILE A 246 -1.04 -9.13 -3.73
C ILE A 246 -1.11 -8.28 -2.49
N LEU A 247 -0.30 -8.63 -1.48
CA LEU A 247 0.00 -7.79 -0.34
C LEU A 247 1.48 -7.40 -0.38
N ILE A 248 1.74 -6.11 -0.55
CA ILE A 248 3.08 -5.53 -0.63
C ILE A 248 3.41 -4.92 0.72
N ARG A 249 4.61 -5.20 1.24
CA ARG A 249 5.18 -4.43 2.35
C ARG A 249 6.53 -3.87 1.96
N THR A 250 6.67 -2.55 2.10
CA THR A 250 7.93 -1.83 1.86
C THR A 250 8.86 -1.92 3.07
N SER A 251 10.12 -1.47 2.91
CA SER A 251 11.19 -1.40 3.93
C SER A 251 11.82 -2.71 4.39
N GLY A 252 11.59 -3.83 3.69
CA GLY A 252 12.26 -5.11 3.94
C GLY A 252 11.79 -5.88 5.17
N GLU A 253 10.76 -5.39 5.89
CA GLU A 253 10.17 -6.09 7.03
C GLU A 253 9.23 -7.22 6.57
N GLU A 254 9.46 -8.44 7.05
CA GLU A 254 8.75 -9.64 6.59
C GLU A 254 7.65 -10.08 7.60
N ARG A 255 6.64 -9.23 7.82
CA ARG A 255 5.46 -9.51 8.67
C ARG A 255 4.25 -8.70 8.21
N LEU A 256 3.04 -9.15 8.53
CA LEU A 256 1.77 -8.49 8.16
C LEU A 256 1.39 -7.34 9.10
N SER A 257 1.94 -7.28 10.29
CA SER A 257 1.62 -6.26 11.30
C SER A 257 0.12 -6.03 11.50
N ASN A 258 -0.63 -7.10 11.67
CA ASN A 258 -2.07 -7.02 11.93
C ASN A 258 -2.91 -6.40 10.78
N PHE A 259 -2.41 -6.46 9.53
CA PHE A 259 -3.08 -5.90 8.35
C PHE A 259 -3.77 -6.99 7.54
N LEU A 260 -5.05 -6.81 7.25
CA LEU A 260 -5.91 -7.68 6.42
C LEU A 260 -5.70 -9.18 6.68
N LEU A 261 -5.70 -9.59 7.97
CA LEU A 261 -5.36 -10.96 8.37
C LEU A 261 -6.26 -12.02 7.75
N TRP A 262 -7.56 -11.75 7.70
CA TRP A 262 -8.54 -12.65 7.08
C TRP A 262 -8.38 -12.65 5.57
N GLN A 263 -8.39 -11.49 4.98
CA GLN A 263 -8.44 -11.28 3.54
C GLN A 263 -7.15 -11.68 2.81
N SER A 264 -6.01 -11.69 3.51
CA SER A 264 -4.71 -12.01 2.91
C SER A 264 -4.35 -13.50 2.92
N ALA A 265 -5.26 -14.38 3.32
CA ALA A 265 -5.01 -15.81 3.46
C ALA A 265 -4.41 -16.44 2.19
N ASN A 266 -4.87 -16.02 1.01
CA ASN A 266 -4.42 -16.52 -0.29
C ASN A 266 -3.63 -15.49 -1.11
N SER A 267 -3.24 -14.35 -0.51
CA SER A 267 -2.50 -13.29 -1.21
C SER A 267 -1.05 -13.68 -1.48
N LEU A 268 -0.51 -13.25 -2.61
CA LEU A 268 0.94 -13.24 -2.81
C LEU A 268 1.58 -12.19 -1.90
N LEU A 269 2.36 -12.62 -0.91
CA LEU A 269 3.08 -11.71 -0.02
C LEU A 269 4.39 -11.27 -0.69
N CYS A 270 4.55 -9.95 -0.86
CA CYS A 270 5.73 -9.35 -1.45
C CYS A 270 6.41 -8.37 -0.48
N PHE A 271 7.52 -8.80 0.11
CA PHE A 271 8.32 -7.94 0.98
C PHE A 271 9.43 -7.29 0.15
N TYR A 272 9.36 -5.93 0.06
CA TYR A 272 10.21 -5.15 -0.84
C TYR A 272 11.14 -4.23 -0.06
N ASP A 273 12.45 -4.40 -0.20
CA ASP A 273 13.46 -3.69 0.59
C ASP A 273 13.74 -2.26 0.07
N VAL A 274 12.70 -1.43 0.11
CA VAL A 274 12.73 0.00 -0.22
C VAL A 274 11.78 0.72 0.73
N TYR A 275 12.18 1.85 1.29
CA TYR A 275 11.29 2.68 2.11
C TYR A 275 10.15 3.25 1.29
N TRP A 276 8.97 3.33 1.87
CA TRP A 276 7.79 3.80 1.17
C TRP A 276 7.96 5.14 0.43
N PRO A 277 8.57 6.22 1.00
CA PRO A 277 8.77 7.46 0.26
C PRO A 277 9.66 7.32 -0.98
N SER A 278 10.51 6.30 -1.03
CA SER A 278 11.39 5.98 -2.18
C SER A 278 10.79 4.94 -3.13
N PHE A 279 9.62 4.38 -2.82
CA PHE A 279 8.95 3.39 -3.65
C PHE A 279 8.35 4.06 -4.89
N ARG A 280 8.74 3.65 -6.10
CA ARG A 280 8.37 4.28 -7.37
C ARG A 280 7.42 3.40 -8.17
N LYS A 281 6.73 4.01 -9.15
CA LYS A 281 5.93 3.32 -10.17
C LYS A 281 6.66 2.09 -10.73
N ARG A 282 7.93 2.24 -11.12
CA ARG A 282 8.75 1.12 -11.63
C ARG A 282 8.84 -0.08 -10.67
N ASP A 283 8.89 0.16 -9.36
CA ASP A 283 8.95 -0.93 -8.38
C ASP A 283 7.62 -1.63 -8.26
N PHE A 284 6.54 -0.86 -8.26
CA PHE A 284 5.19 -1.39 -8.30
C PHE A 284 5.00 -2.27 -9.55
N LEU A 285 5.36 -1.79 -10.73
CA LEU A 285 5.28 -2.56 -11.98
C LEU A 285 6.11 -3.86 -11.93
N LYS A 286 7.30 -3.85 -11.33
CA LYS A 286 8.10 -5.07 -11.12
C LYS A 286 7.39 -6.10 -10.24
N ILE A 287 6.69 -5.64 -9.20
CA ILE A 287 5.92 -6.53 -8.32
C ILE A 287 4.74 -7.13 -9.07
N ILE A 288 4.03 -6.35 -9.89
CA ILE A 288 2.95 -6.88 -10.75
C ILE A 288 3.49 -7.96 -11.70
N LYS A 289 4.67 -7.75 -12.28
CA LYS A 289 5.32 -8.77 -13.14
C LYS A 289 5.68 -10.05 -12.36
N ILE A 290 6.12 -9.94 -11.11
CA ILE A 290 6.36 -11.10 -10.24
C ILE A 290 5.07 -11.88 -10.00
N TYR A 291 3.97 -11.18 -9.71
CA TYR A 291 2.65 -11.79 -9.55
C TYR A 291 2.24 -12.58 -10.81
N GLN A 292 2.35 -11.98 -11.98
CA GLN A 292 2.02 -12.63 -13.25
C GLN A 292 2.85 -13.90 -13.49
N SER A 293 4.15 -13.87 -13.15
CA SER A 293 5.03 -15.03 -13.28
C SER A 293 4.60 -16.18 -12.38
N ARG A 294 4.26 -15.87 -11.10
CA ARG A 294 3.82 -16.86 -10.12
C ARG A 294 2.48 -17.49 -10.48
N ARG A 295 1.54 -16.67 -10.95
CA ARG A 295 0.23 -17.17 -11.41
C ARG A 295 0.36 -18.14 -12.57
N ASN A 296 1.25 -17.87 -13.54
CA ASN A 296 1.50 -18.75 -14.67
C ASN A 296 2.17 -20.08 -14.25
N GLU A 297 3.00 -20.07 -13.19
CA GLU A 297 3.59 -21.29 -12.62
C GLU A 297 2.54 -22.18 -11.92
N SER A 298 1.55 -21.57 -11.26
CA SER A 298 0.48 -22.29 -10.54
C SER A 298 -0.59 -22.88 -11.47
N GLN A 299 -0.63 -22.48 -12.73
CA GLN A 299 -1.57 -22.99 -13.76
C GLN A 299 -0.95 -24.08 -14.63
N ARG A 300 0.33 -24.42 -14.44
CA ARG A 300 1.03 -25.54 -15.06
C ARG A 300 1.11 -26.74 -14.12
#